data_9668557510cac0daa30e4e4289b65043
#
_entry.id   9668557510cac0daa30e4e4289b65043
#
_cell.length_a   1.000
_cell.length_b   1.000
_cell.length_c   1.000
_cell.angle_alpha   90.00
_cell.angle_beta   90.00
_cell.angle_gamma   90.00
#
_symmetry.space_group_name_H-M   'P 1'
#
loop_
_entity.id
_entity.type
_entity.pdbx_description
1 polymer ?
#
loop_
_entity_poly.entity_id
_entity_poly.type
_entity_poly.pdbx_seq_one_letter_code
_entity_poly.pdbx_strand_id
1 'polypeptide(L)' 'MATLSDLIGGVKTRQAEIAASLAAGNAVNWESYHRMVGQYQGLQEALDILNSLMKEEDEHE' A
#
# COMPACT_ATOMS: atom_id res chain seq x y z
N MET A 1 -15.37 -13.91 6.13
CA MET A 1 -13.96 -14.32 6.02
C MET A 1 -13.25 -13.41 5.03
N ALA A 2 -12.07 -12.94 5.38
CA ALA A 2 -11.32 -12.03 4.51
C ALA A 2 -10.75 -12.79 3.31
N THR A 3 -10.78 -12.17 2.14
CA THR A 3 -10.24 -12.73 0.91
C THR A 3 -8.98 -11.96 0.50
N LEU A 4 -8.26 -12.48 -0.49
CA LEU A 4 -7.11 -11.77 -1.06
C LEU A 4 -7.55 -10.41 -1.61
N SER A 5 -8.73 -10.34 -2.22
CA SER A 5 -9.29 -9.09 -2.71
C SER A 5 -9.50 -8.08 -1.57
N ASP A 6 -9.97 -8.55 -0.43
CA ASP A 6 -10.14 -7.70 0.76
C ASP A 6 -8.79 -7.18 1.27
N LEU A 7 -7.76 -8.01 1.24
CA LEU A 7 -6.42 -7.61 1.64
C LEU A 7 -5.89 -6.51 0.71
N ILE A 8 -6.02 -6.70 -0.58
CA ILE A 8 -5.58 -5.70 -1.56
C ILE A 8 -6.32 -4.38 -1.35
N GLY A 9 -7.64 -4.45 -1.14
CA GLY A 9 -8.44 -3.27 -0.86
C GLY A 9 -8.00 -2.55 0.40
N GLY A 10 -7.68 -3.31 1.47
CA GLY A 10 -7.19 -2.75 2.71
C GLY A 10 -5.85 -2.03 2.56
N VAL A 11 -4.93 -2.62 1.79
CA VAL A 11 -3.63 -2.00 1.52
C VAL A 11 -3.80 -0.70 0.75
N LYS A 12 -4.65 -0.70 -0.29
CA LYS A 12 -4.92 0.50 -1.07
C LYS A 12 -5.56 1.60 -0.23
N THR A 13 -6.48 1.23 0.65
CA THR A 13 -7.11 2.18 1.56
C THR A 13 -6.06 2.82 2.48
N ARG A 14 -5.15 2.02 3.02
CA ARG A 14 -4.09 2.54 3.88
C ARG A 14 -3.17 3.49 3.12
N GLN A 15 -2.82 3.16 1.88
CA GLN A 15 -2.03 4.05 1.04
C GLN A 15 -2.74 5.37 0.79
N ALA A 16 -4.04 5.32 0.53
CA ALA A 16 -4.84 6.53 0.30
C ALA A 16 -4.87 7.41 1.56
N GLU A 17 -4.98 6.81 2.74
CA GLU A 17 -4.95 7.53 4.01
C GLU A 17 -3.61 8.23 4.22
N ILE A 18 -2.51 7.54 3.94
CA ILE A 18 -1.17 8.12 4.08
C ILE A 18 -0.98 9.28 3.09
N ALA A 19 -1.38 9.09 1.85
CA ALA A 19 -1.29 10.12 0.83
C ALA A 19 -2.11 11.35 1.20
N ALA A 20 -3.32 11.15 1.72
CA ALA A 20 -4.19 12.24 2.17
C ALA A 20 -3.57 13.00 3.33
N SER A 21 -2.97 12.27 4.28
CA SER A 21 -2.27 12.88 5.42
C SER A 21 -1.10 13.74 4.98
N LEU A 22 -0.31 13.25 4.03
CA LEU A 22 0.82 14.00 3.48
C LEU A 22 0.33 15.27 2.78
N ALA A 23 -0.73 15.14 1.97
CA ALA A 23 -1.30 16.26 1.24
C ALA A 23 -1.91 17.30 2.18
N ALA A 24 -2.42 16.87 3.32
CA ALA A 24 -2.99 17.76 4.33
C ALA A 24 -1.93 18.44 5.21
N GLY A 25 -0.66 18.10 5.03
CA GLY A 25 0.42 18.71 5.79
C GLY A 25 0.59 18.14 7.20
N ASN A 26 0.14 16.91 7.42
CA ASN A 26 0.21 16.29 8.75
C ASN A 26 1.60 15.78 9.11
N ALA A 27 2.53 15.76 8.17
CA ALA A 27 3.92 15.43 8.45
C ALA A 27 4.57 16.65 9.10
N VAL A 28 4.74 16.60 10.43
CA VAL A 28 5.17 17.76 11.23
C VAL A 28 6.65 18.05 11.14
N ASN A 29 7.46 17.12 10.66
CA ASN A 29 8.90 17.30 10.48
C ASN A 29 9.41 16.33 9.42
N TRP A 30 10.71 16.44 9.10
CA TRP A 30 11.35 15.64 8.07
C TRP A 30 11.31 14.15 8.37
N GLU A 31 11.49 13.77 9.63
CA GLU A 31 11.44 12.36 10.03
C GLU A 31 10.06 11.77 9.85
N SER A 32 9.02 12.49 10.24
CA SER A 32 7.63 12.07 10.06
C SER A 32 7.31 11.91 8.58
N TYR A 33 7.76 12.87 7.77
CA TYR A 33 7.57 12.82 6.32
C TYR A 33 8.21 11.56 5.73
N HIS A 34 9.47 11.30 6.05
CA HIS A 34 10.18 10.12 5.55
C HIS A 34 9.52 8.82 6.00
N ARG A 35 9.06 8.78 7.24
CA ARG A 35 8.36 7.58 7.75
C ARG A 35 7.09 7.30 6.95
N MET A 36 6.30 8.33 6.72
CA MET A 36 5.04 8.20 5.97
C MET A 36 5.28 7.78 4.53
N VAL A 37 6.27 8.37 3.88
CA VAL A 37 6.65 8.00 2.51
C VAL A 37 7.13 6.56 2.49
N GLY A 38 7.96 6.15 3.46
CA GLY A 38 8.45 4.77 3.56
C GLY A 38 7.31 3.77 3.75
N GLN A 39 6.33 4.10 4.58
CA GLN A 39 5.15 3.26 4.77
C GLN A 39 4.37 3.11 3.47
N TYR A 40 4.17 4.20 2.75
CA TYR A 40 3.47 4.18 1.47
C TYR A 40 4.21 3.29 0.47
N GLN A 41 5.52 3.45 0.36
CA GLN A 41 6.36 2.67 -0.54
C GLN A 41 6.37 1.19 -0.17
N GLY A 42 6.42 0.87 1.12
CA GLY A 42 6.35 -0.51 1.60
C GLY A 42 5.04 -1.18 1.25
N LEU A 43 3.94 -0.46 1.38
CA LEU A 43 2.61 -0.97 0.99
C LEU A 43 2.52 -1.16 -0.51
N GLN A 44 3.12 -0.28 -1.29
CA GLN A 44 3.17 -0.42 -2.75
C GLN A 44 3.97 -1.67 -3.15
N GLU A 45 5.08 -1.91 -2.49
CA GLU A 45 5.90 -3.08 -2.72
C GLU A 45 5.10 -4.36 -2.42
N ALA A 46 4.34 -4.37 -1.34
CA ALA A 46 3.47 -5.48 -1.00
C ALA A 46 2.40 -5.72 -2.07
N LEU A 47 1.81 -4.65 -2.59
CA LEU A 47 0.83 -4.75 -3.69
C LEU A 47 1.47 -5.34 -4.94
N ASP A 48 2.69 -4.93 -5.25
CA ASP A 48 3.41 -5.45 -6.42
C ASP A 48 3.66 -6.95 -6.29
N ILE A 49 4.03 -7.41 -5.09
CA ILE A 49 4.24 -8.84 -4.82
C ILE A 49 2.92 -9.60 -4.97
N LEU A 50 1.84 -9.08 -4.40
CA LEU A 50 0.53 -9.73 -4.50
C LEU A 50 0.06 -9.82 -5.94
N ASN A 51 0.23 -8.74 -6.70
CA ASN A 51 -0.15 -8.72 -8.11
C ASN A 51 0.67 -9.72 -8.92
N SER A 52 1.95 -9.84 -8.61
CA SER A 52 2.83 -10.82 -9.28
C SER A 52 2.37 -12.26 -9.00
N LEU A 53 2.01 -12.56 -7.76
CA LEU A 53 1.54 -13.89 -7.39
C LEU A 53 0.21 -14.21 -8.06
N MET A 54 -0.70 -13.26 -8.13
CA MET A 54 -1.98 -13.45 -8.79
C MET A 54 -1.79 -13.69 -10.29
N LYS A 55 -0.87 -12.96 -10.89
CA LYS A 55 -0.56 -13.11 -12.31
C LYS A 55 0.04 -14.47 -12.62
N GLU A 56 0.91 -14.99 -11.75
CA GLU A 56 1.48 -16.31 -11.89
C GLU A 56 0.40 -17.41 -11.86
N GLU A 57 -0.57 -17.29 -10.96
CA GLU A 57 -1.68 -18.23 -10.89
C GLU A 57 -2.49 -18.22 -12.18
N ASP A 58 -2.76 -17.04 -12.74
CA ASP A 58 -3.50 -16.93 -14.00
C ASP A 58 -2.75 -17.55 -15.17
N GLU A 59 -1.42 -17.48 -15.15
CA GLU A 59 -0.58 -18.06 -16.20
C GLU A 59 -0.46 -19.58 -16.12
N HIS A 60 -0.77 -20.16 -14.97
CA HIS A 60 -0.63 -21.60 -14.75
C HIS A 60 -1.81 -22.43 -15.26
N GLU A 61 -2.77 -21.82 -15.83
CA GLU A 61 -3.85 -22.54 -16.47
C GLU A 61 -3.39 -23.14 -17.83
#